data_4a65767370761f2085e0f6ecc26325ab
#
_entry.id   4a65767370761f2085e0f6ecc26325ab
#
_cell.length_a   1.000
_cell.length_b   1.000
_cell.length_c   1.000
_cell.angle_alpha   90.00
_cell.angle_beta   90.00
_cell.angle_gamma   90.00
#
_symmetry.space_group_name_H-M   'P 1'
#
loop_
_entity.id
_entity.type
_entity.pdbx_description
1 polymer ?
#
loop_
_entity_poly.entity_id
_entity_poly.type
_entity_poly.pdbx_seq_one_letter_code
_entity_poly.pdbx_strand_id
1 'polypeptide(L)'
;MNKEIFDEWLKLSKGAVEPMMRLNEITVQAMERVARQQLDVARDYLDLGTKQAAIMSGAENPEDLLTEQGQLVSDFGERLINRAQEFAKIATETQQAVAEWADSTTKKATSGS
;
A
#
# COMPACT_ATOMS: atom_id res chain seq x y z
N MET A 1 -34.70 -14.20 -31.15
CA MET A 1 -33.52 -14.43 -30.36
C MET A 1 -33.86 -15.38 -29.22
N ASN A 2 -33.12 -16.44 -29.13
CA ASN A 2 -33.42 -17.51 -28.17
C ASN A 2 -33.03 -17.09 -26.77
N LYS A 3 -33.97 -17.21 -25.83
CA LYS A 3 -33.80 -16.86 -24.45
C LYS A 3 -32.66 -17.65 -23.78
N GLU A 4 -32.47 -18.88 -24.20
CA GLU A 4 -31.40 -19.76 -23.69
C GLU A 4 -30.01 -19.23 -24.07
N ILE A 5 -29.82 -18.74 -25.28
CA ILE A 5 -28.55 -18.15 -25.75
C ILE A 5 -28.24 -16.88 -24.97
N PHE A 6 -29.24 -16.06 -24.71
CA PHE A 6 -29.11 -14.83 -23.93
C PHE A 6 -28.71 -15.13 -22.46
N ASP A 7 -29.35 -16.13 -21.86
CA ASP A 7 -29.01 -16.56 -20.49
C ASP A 7 -27.61 -17.12 -20.38
N GLU A 8 -27.16 -17.91 -21.38
CA GLU A 8 -25.77 -18.42 -21.45
C GLU A 8 -24.78 -17.27 -21.59
N TRP A 9 -25.10 -16.29 -22.44
CA TRP A 9 -24.25 -15.14 -22.64
C TRP A 9 -24.12 -14.31 -21.34
N LEU A 10 -25.21 -14.13 -20.61
CA LEU A 10 -25.19 -13.45 -19.29
C LEU A 10 -24.33 -14.20 -18.29
N LYS A 11 -24.43 -15.52 -18.23
CA LYS A 11 -23.62 -16.35 -17.34
C LYS A 11 -22.13 -16.23 -17.67
N LEU A 12 -21.78 -16.26 -18.94
CA LEU A 12 -20.41 -16.10 -19.41
C LEU A 12 -19.88 -14.70 -19.09
N SER A 13 -20.69 -13.68 -19.28
CA SER A 13 -20.34 -12.29 -18.96
C SER A 13 -20.11 -12.09 -17.47
N LYS A 14 -20.98 -12.64 -16.62
CA LYS A 14 -20.81 -12.60 -15.17
C LYS A 14 -19.57 -13.34 -14.72
N GLY A 15 -19.30 -14.52 -15.30
CA GLY A 15 -18.11 -15.30 -15.02
C GLY A 15 -16.81 -14.60 -15.38
N ALA A 16 -16.83 -13.75 -16.41
CA ALA A 16 -15.68 -12.94 -16.81
C ALA A 16 -15.55 -11.66 -16.00
N VAL A 17 -16.67 -11.05 -15.62
CA VAL A 17 -16.72 -9.76 -14.91
C VAL A 17 -16.29 -9.91 -13.44
N GLU A 18 -16.75 -10.93 -12.74
CA GLU A 18 -16.44 -11.12 -11.32
C GLU A 18 -14.94 -11.20 -11.03
N PRO A 19 -14.15 -12.02 -11.78
CA PRO A 19 -12.70 -12.04 -11.55
C PRO A 19 -12.03 -10.70 -11.83
N MET A 20 -12.49 -9.98 -12.85
CA MET A 20 -11.93 -8.67 -13.17
C MET A 20 -12.26 -7.64 -12.10
N MET A 21 -13.47 -7.68 -11.53
CA MET A 21 -13.87 -6.84 -10.41
C MET A 21 -13.02 -7.13 -9.17
N ARG A 22 -12.76 -8.41 -8.89
CA ARG A 22 -11.90 -8.80 -7.77
C ARG A 22 -10.47 -8.31 -7.93
N LEU A 23 -9.90 -8.44 -9.14
CA LEU A 23 -8.58 -7.91 -9.44
C LEU A 23 -8.54 -6.40 -9.27
N ASN A 24 -9.58 -5.71 -9.73
CA ASN A 24 -9.69 -4.25 -9.55
C ASN A 24 -9.74 -3.87 -8.08
N GLU A 25 -10.48 -4.60 -7.24
CA GLU A 25 -10.50 -4.37 -5.79
C GLU A 25 -9.11 -4.51 -5.18
N ILE A 26 -8.38 -5.57 -5.54
CA ILE A 26 -7.02 -5.81 -5.05
C ILE A 26 -6.12 -4.63 -5.41
N THR A 27 -6.20 -4.16 -6.66
CA THR A 27 -5.41 -3.04 -7.16
C THR A 27 -5.76 -1.74 -6.41
N VAL A 28 -7.05 -1.44 -6.27
CA VAL A 28 -7.52 -0.23 -5.58
C VAL A 28 -7.09 -0.23 -4.12
N GLN A 29 -7.22 -1.36 -3.42
CA GLN A 29 -6.79 -1.49 -2.03
C GLN A 29 -5.28 -1.27 -1.89
N ALA A 30 -4.49 -1.83 -2.81
CA ALA A 30 -3.04 -1.63 -2.83
C ALA A 30 -2.70 -0.15 -3.04
N MET A 31 -3.36 0.52 -3.97
CA MET A 31 -3.14 1.94 -4.25
C MET A 31 -3.51 2.81 -3.04
N GLU A 32 -4.61 2.50 -2.35
CA GLU A 32 -5.02 3.21 -1.13
C GLU A 32 -3.98 3.05 -0.03
N ARG A 33 -3.46 1.84 0.17
CA ARG A 33 -2.44 1.57 1.18
C ARG A 33 -1.15 2.31 0.87
N VAL A 34 -0.72 2.33 -0.39
CA VAL A 34 0.46 3.08 -0.82
C VAL A 34 0.25 4.59 -0.60
N ALA A 35 -0.92 5.10 -0.96
CA ALA A 35 -1.24 6.51 -0.77
C ALA A 35 -1.19 6.92 0.70
N ARG A 36 -1.72 6.07 1.61
CA ARG A 36 -1.63 6.31 3.05
C ARG A 36 -0.19 6.36 3.52
N GLN A 37 0.66 5.43 3.06
CA GLN A 37 2.07 5.43 3.43
C GLN A 37 2.78 6.68 2.92
N GLN A 38 2.45 7.15 1.71
CA GLN A 38 3.00 8.40 1.18
C GLN A 38 2.61 9.60 2.03
N LEU A 39 1.36 9.65 2.50
CA LEU A 39 0.91 10.70 3.42
C LEU A 39 1.66 10.63 4.76
N ASP A 40 1.86 9.43 5.29
CA ASP A 40 2.59 9.23 6.54
C ASP A 40 4.06 9.66 6.40
N VAL A 41 4.69 9.36 5.26
CA VAL A 41 6.05 9.82 4.96
C VAL A 41 6.08 11.35 4.91
N ALA A 42 5.12 11.98 4.25
CA ALA A 42 5.04 13.44 4.19
C ALA A 42 4.89 14.04 5.59
N ARG A 43 4.08 13.43 6.46
CA ARG A 43 3.93 13.84 7.86
C ARG A 43 5.24 13.69 8.64
N ASP A 44 5.97 12.61 8.39
CA ASP A 44 7.27 12.38 9.03
C ASP A 44 8.26 13.48 8.66
N TYR A 45 8.28 13.93 7.40
CA TYR A 45 9.13 15.03 6.95
C TYR A 45 8.70 16.38 7.58
N LEU A 46 7.41 16.64 7.66
CA LEU A 46 6.89 17.86 8.30
C LEU A 46 7.26 17.87 9.78
N ASP A 47 7.10 16.73 10.46
CA ASP A 47 7.46 16.59 11.87
C ASP A 47 8.96 16.80 12.09
N LEU A 48 9.78 16.27 11.19
CA LEU A 48 11.23 16.49 11.23
C LEU A 48 11.57 17.98 11.15
N GLY A 49 10.96 18.70 10.20
CA GLY A 49 11.19 20.13 10.04
C GLY A 49 10.76 20.93 11.26
N THR A 50 9.61 20.60 11.84
CA THR A 50 9.08 21.26 13.05
C THR A 50 10.00 21.01 14.24
N LYS A 51 10.43 19.78 14.45
CA LYS A 51 11.33 19.42 15.55
C LYS A 51 12.71 20.05 15.38
N GLN A 52 13.22 20.08 14.15
CA GLN A 52 14.50 20.72 13.85
C GLN A 52 14.46 22.21 14.16
N ALA A 53 13.39 22.91 13.78
CA ALA A 53 13.19 24.32 14.10
C ALA A 53 13.13 24.56 15.61
N ALA A 54 12.42 23.68 16.34
CA ALA A 54 12.32 23.75 17.80
C ALA A 54 13.68 23.56 18.47
N ILE A 55 14.48 22.62 18.00
CA ILE A 55 15.84 22.35 18.51
C ILE A 55 16.72 23.57 18.30
N MET A 56 16.69 24.15 17.10
CA MET A 56 17.52 25.30 16.78
C MET A 56 17.16 26.54 17.59
N SER A 57 15.88 26.76 17.88
CA SER A 57 15.44 27.91 18.66
C SER A 57 15.58 27.72 20.17
N GLY A 58 15.65 26.46 20.64
CA GLY A 58 15.74 26.15 22.08
C GLY A 58 17.13 25.75 22.58
N ALA A 59 18.11 25.59 21.65
CA ALA A 59 19.45 25.16 22.04
C ALA A 59 20.20 26.26 22.77
N GLU A 60 20.71 25.91 23.96
CA GLU A 60 21.48 26.86 24.81
C GLU A 60 22.98 26.78 24.56
N ASN A 61 23.47 25.62 24.09
CA ASN A 61 24.88 25.41 23.78
C ASN A 61 25.07 24.43 22.62
N PRO A 62 26.28 24.42 21.98
CA PRO A 62 26.53 23.55 20.83
C PRO A 62 26.47 22.07 21.14
N GLU A 63 26.81 21.62 22.35
CA GLU A 63 26.77 20.20 22.70
C GLU A 63 25.33 19.67 22.75
N ASP A 64 24.43 20.43 23.37
CA ASP A 64 23.00 20.07 23.40
C ASP A 64 22.42 20.03 22.00
N LEU A 65 22.78 21.00 21.15
CA LEU A 65 22.35 21.06 19.76
C LEU A 65 22.76 19.81 18.99
N LEU A 66 24.04 19.40 19.11
CA LEU A 66 24.54 18.19 18.45
C LEU A 66 23.84 16.93 18.93
N THR A 67 23.63 16.80 20.24
CA THR A 67 22.98 15.64 20.84
C THR A 67 21.53 15.53 20.36
N GLU A 68 20.79 16.62 20.40
CA GLU A 68 19.38 16.66 20.00
C GLU A 68 19.21 16.42 18.50
N GLN A 69 20.08 17.01 17.68
CA GLN A 69 20.06 16.77 16.23
C GLN A 69 20.39 15.32 15.89
N GLY A 70 21.40 14.74 16.57
CA GLY A 70 21.76 13.34 16.38
C GLY A 70 20.61 12.40 16.70
N GLN A 71 19.91 12.66 17.80
CA GLN A 71 18.75 11.87 18.19
C GLN A 71 17.60 12.03 17.19
N LEU A 72 17.34 13.25 16.74
CA LEU A 72 16.28 13.52 15.76
C LEU A 72 16.55 12.78 14.44
N VAL A 73 17.79 12.79 13.95
CA VAL A 73 18.19 12.11 12.74
C VAL A 73 18.04 10.60 12.91
N SER A 74 18.43 10.06 14.07
CA SER A 74 18.30 8.63 14.38
C SER A 74 16.82 8.21 14.40
N ASP A 75 15.96 8.96 15.06
CA ASP A 75 14.53 8.68 15.15
C ASP A 75 13.87 8.76 13.77
N PHE A 76 14.25 9.75 12.97
CA PHE A 76 13.75 9.89 11.60
C PHE A 76 14.18 8.72 10.73
N GLY A 77 15.46 8.29 10.88
CA GLY A 77 15.98 7.12 10.16
C GLY A 77 15.19 5.85 10.47
N GLU A 78 14.86 5.62 11.74
CA GLU A 78 14.01 4.49 12.15
C GLU A 78 12.63 4.56 11.52
N ARG A 79 12.02 5.75 11.48
CA ARG A 79 10.71 5.93 10.83
C ARG A 79 10.78 5.63 9.35
N LEU A 80 11.83 6.07 8.66
CA LEU A 80 12.01 5.77 7.24
C LEU A 80 12.15 4.26 6.99
N ILE A 81 12.89 3.56 7.85
CA ILE A 81 13.02 2.10 7.76
C ILE A 81 11.66 1.44 7.96
N ASN A 82 10.88 1.87 8.93
CA ASN A 82 9.54 1.34 9.18
C ASN A 82 8.61 1.57 7.98
N ARG A 83 8.69 2.75 7.36
CA ARG A 83 7.89 3.06 6.16
C ARG A 83 8.31 2.16 4.99
N ALA A 84 9.61 1.95 4.80
CA ALA A 84 10.12 1.06 3.76
C ALA A 84 9.63 -0.37 3.97
N GLN A 85 9.61 -0.85 5.20
CA GLN A 85 9.09 -2.18 5.55
C GLN A 85 7.58 -2.28 5.26
N GLU A 86 6.81 -1.22 5.55
CA GLU A 86 5.39 -1.19 5.24
C GLU A 86 5.13 -1.22 3.72
N PHE A 87 5.93 -0.49 2.93
CA PHE A 87 5.84 -0.56 1.47
C PHE A 87 6.16 -1.97 0.96
N ALA A 88 7.19 -2.60 1.50
CA ALA A 88 7.56 -3.98 1.14
C ALA A 88 6.44 -4.96 1.51
N LYS A 89 5.82 -4.78 2.66
CA LYS A 89 4.69 -5.59 3.11
C LYS A 89 3.50 -5.45 2.17
N ILE A 90 3.16 -4.22 1.78
CA ILE A 90 2.07 -3.96 0.83
C ILE A 90 2.36 -4.67 -0.49
N ALA A 91 3.60 -4.57 -1.01
CA ALA A 91 3.98 -5.22 -2.25
C ALA A 91 3.85 -6.75 -2.15
N THR A 92 4.33 -7.33 -1.07
CA THR A 92 4.28 -8.78 -0.84
C THR A 92 2.83 -9.26 -0.72
N GLU A 93 2.02 -8.60 0.08
CA GLU A 93 0.61 -8.97 0.27
C GLU A 93 -0.18 -8.81 -1.02
N THR A 94 0.10 -7.76 -1.80
CA THR A 94 -0.55 -7.55 -3.08
C THR A 94 -0.17 -8.65 -4.08
N GLN A 95 1.11 -9.03 -4.14
CA GLN A 95 1.55 -10.14 -4.99
C GLN A 95 0.86 -11.44 -4.60
N GLN A 96 0.74 -11.71 -3.30
CA GLN A 96 0.03 -12.90 -2.80
C GLN A 96 -1.44 -12.87 -3.19
N ALA A 97 -2.10 -11.73 -3.04
CA ALA A 97 -3.50 -11.59 -3.40
C ALA A 97 -3.73 -11.80 -4.90
N VAL A 98 -2.84 -11.26 -5.73
CA VAL A 98 -2.91 -11.45 -7.19
C VAL A 98 -2.65 -12.92 -7.56
N ALA A 99 -1.67 -13.56 -6.90
CA ALA A 99 -1.37 -14.97 -7.13
C ALA A 99 -2.54 -15.86 -6.75
N GLU A 100 -3.17 -15.62 -5.61
CA GLU A 100 -4.37 -16.33 -5.17
C GLU A 100 -5.53 -16.11 -6.13
N TRP A 101 -5.71 -14.87 -6.58
CA TRP A 101 -6.72 -14.53 -7.57
C TRP A 101 -6.49 -15.29 -8.88
N ALA A 102 -5.25 -15.31 -9.39
CA ALA A 102 -4.90 -15.99 -10.62
C ALA A 102 -5.15 -17.50 -10.51
N ASP A 103 -4.75 -18.11 -9.39
CA ASP A 103 -4.94 -19.53 -9.11
C ASP A 103 -6.43 -19.89 -9.05
N SER A 104 -7.21 -19.11 -8.31
CA SER A 104 -8.65 -19.28 -8.17
C SER A 104 -9.38 -19.12 -9.50
N THR A 105 -9.00 -18.13 -10.31
CA THR A 105 -9.59 -17.87 -11.61
C THR A 105 -9.27 -19.02 -12.59
N THR A 106 -8.04 -19.51 -12.56
CA THR A 106 -7.60 -20.64 -13.39
C THR A 106 -8.36 -21.92 -13.01
N LYS A 107 -8.51 -22.20 -11.71
CA LYS A 107 -9.26 -23.35 -11.22
C LYS A 107 -10.72 -23.30 -11.63
N LYS A 108 -11.35 -22.14 -11.54
CA LYS A 108 -12.75 -21.97 -11.98
C LYS A 108 -12.89 -22.21 -13.47
N ALA A 109 -11.98 -21.69 -14.27
CA ALA A 109 -12.00 -21.91 -15.72
C ALA A 109 -11.82 -23.38 -16.08
N THR A 110 -10.96 -24.09 -15.35
CA THR A 110 -10.69 -25.53 -15.55
C THR A 110 -11.86 -26.40 -15.09
N SER A 111 -12.44 -26.08 -13.92
CA SER A 111 -13.55 -26.87 -13.35
C SER A 111 -14.88 -26.56 -14.01
N GLY A 112 -15.03 -25.43 -14.69
CA GLY A 112 -16.23 -25.04 -15.40
C GLY A 112 -16.38 -25.67 -16.78
N SER A 113 -15.34 -26.35 -17.24
CA SER A 113 -15.36 -27.06 -18.51
C SER A 113 -15.76 -28.54 -18.32
#